data_34c03d8531d7d9a16d278018637ad228
#
_entry.id   34c03d8531d7d9a16d278018637ad228
#
_cell.length_a   1.000
_cell.length_b   1.000
_cell.length_c   1.000
_cell.angle_alpha   90.00
_cell.angle_beta   90.00
_cell.angle_gamma   90.00
#
_symmetry.space_group_name_H-M   'P 1'
#
loop_
_entity.id
_entity.type
_entity.pdbx_description
1 polymer ?
#
loop_
_entity_poly.entity_id
_entity_poly.type
_entity_poly.pdbx_seq_one_letter_code
_entity_poly.pdbx_strand_id
1 'polypeptide(L)'
;MSAAGASPVAASRRLDQWLWFARLVKTRSQAQRLCAAGAITLNRLPVRKPNQQVRIGDVVTAAQGGYRRTLRVLALGTRRGPAAEARLLFEEPAAPVRLADLEPAWEVLLAEDAAEP
;
A
#
# COMPACT_ATOMS: atom_id res chain seq x y z
N MET A 1 23.80 12.55 -6.44
CA MET A 1 23.55 12.46 -5.76
C MET A 1 23.25 12.16 -5.23
N SER A 2 22.96 12.03 -5.20
CA SER A 2 22.58 11.81 -4.62
C SER A 2 22.40 11.50 -3.90
N ALA A 3 22.48 11.66 -3.69
CA ALA A 3 22.42 11.58 -2.95
C ALA A 3 22.05 11.10 -2.40
N ALA A 4 21.89 11.15 -2.63
CA ALA A 4 21.52 10.83 -2.14
C ALA A 4 21.53 10.14 -1.61
N GLY A 5 21.76 10.41 -2.03
CA GLY A 5 21.57 9.88 -1.38
C GLY A 5 21.80 9.02 -0.75
N ALA A 6 22.44 8.95 -0.64
CA ALA A 6 22.74 8.18 0.09
C ALA A 6 22.13 7.81 1.28
N SER A 7 21.81 8.49 1.97
CA SER A 7 21.10 8.11 3.09
C SER A 7 19.87 7.32 2.84
N PRO A 8 19.53 7.06 1.66
CA PRO A 8 18.33 6.29 1.43
C PRO A 8 18.30 4.95 2.10
N VAL A 9 19.44 4.41 2.35
CA VAL A 9 19.47 3.13 3.01
C VAL A 9 18.82 3.20 4.37
N ALA A 10 19.01 4.30 5.05
CA ALA A 10 18.45 4.45 6.37
C ALA A 10 17.02 4.99 6.34
N ALA A 11 16.59 5.52 5.22
CA ALA A 11 15.30 6.18 5.16
C ALA A 11 14.22 5.17 4.78
N SER A 12 13.79 4.42 5.77
CA SER A 12 12.70 3.48 5.58
C SER A 12 11.86 3.44 6.85
N ARG A 13 10.70 2.84 6.73
CA ARG A 13 9.79 2.69 7.84
C ARG A 13 8.99 1.41 7.64
N ARG A 14 8.52 0.81 8.72
CA ARG A 14 7.65 -0.34 8.60
C ARG A 14 6.38 0.06 7.87
N LEU A 15 5.95 -0.81 6.98
CA LEU A 15 4.78 -0.53 6.17
C LEU A 15 3.51 -0.38 7.02
N ASP A 16 3.33 -1.23 8.04
CA ASP A 16 2.16 -1.12 8.90
C ASP A 16 2.11 0.23 9.61
N GLN A 17 3.26 0.75 10.00
CA GLN A 17 3.32 2.04 10.64
C GLN A 17 3.05 3.17 9.65
N TRP A 18 3.61 3.06 8.46
CA TRP A 18 3.40 4.08 7.42
C TRP A 18 1.93 4.16 7.02
N LEU A 19 1.28 3.00 6.84
CA LEU A 19 -0.14 2.96 6.50
C LEU A 19 -0.97 3.66 7.56
N TRP A 20 -0.59 3.50 8.82
CA TRP A 20 -1.29 4.13 9.92
C TRP A 20 -1.01 5.63 9.96
N PHE A 21 0.24 6.03 9.74
CA PHE A 21 0.59 7.45 9.68
C PHE A 21 -0.16 8.14 8.54
N ALA A 22 -0.25 7.48 7.41
CA ALA A 22 -0.90 8.04 6.22
C ALA A 22 -2.42 8.00 6.32
N ARG A 23 -2.95 7.47 7.40
CA ARG A 23 -4.39 7.37 7.68
C ARG A 23 -5.14 6.52 6.66
N LEU A 24 -4.45 5.56 6.07
CA LEU A 24 -5.09 4.59 5.20
C LEU A 24 -5.81 3.53 6.01
N VAL A 25 -5.41 3.36 7.27
CA VAL A 25 -6.04 2.43 8.20
C VAL A 25 -6.29 3.17 9.49
N LYS A 26 -7.25 2.67 10.26
CA LYS A 26 -7.61 3.29 11.53
C LYS A 26 -6.71 2.84 12.67
N THR A 27 -6.15 1.64 12.57
CA THR A 27 -5.28 1.09 13.60
C THR A 27 -4.14 0.36 12.93
N ARG A 28 -3.02 0.21 13.66
CA ARG A 28 -1.91 -0.59 13.15
C ARG A 28 -2.30 -2.06 13.04
N SER A 29 -3.18 -2.53 13.90
CA SER A 29 -3.67 -3.90 13.80
C SER A 29 -4.38 -4.13 12.47
N GLN A 30 -5.16 -3.15 12.02
CA GLN A 30 -5.81 -3.26 10.73
C GLN A 30 -4.78 -3.34 9.60
N ALA A 31 -3.72 -2.53 9.69
CA ALA A 31 -2.66 -2.59 8.70
C ALA A 31 -2.02 -3.98 8.67
N GLN A 32 -1.79 -4.54 9.84
CA GLN A 32 -1.17 -5.86 9.93
C GLN A 32 -2.06 -6.93 9.31
N ARG A 33 -3.36 -6.83 9.54
CA ARG A 33 -4.30 -7.79 8.95
C ARG A 33 -4.36 -7.68 7.44
N LEU A 34 -4.32 -6.45 6.92
CA LEU A 34 -4.32 -6.25 5.47
C LEU A 34 -3.07 -6.83 4.84
N CYS A 35 -1.92 -6.63 5.47
CA CYS A 35 -0.68 -7.20 4.98
C CYS A 35 -0.76 -8.73 4.98
N ALA A 36 -1.23 -9.30 6.07
CA ALA A 36 -1.32 -10.75 6.19
C ALA A 36 -2.30 -11.34 5.19
N ALA A 37 -3.32 -10.58 4.84
CA ALA A 37 -4.34 -11.04 3.89
C ALA A 37 -3.92 -10.87 2.44
N GLY A 38 -2.76 -10.27 2.18
CA GLY A 38 -2.32 -10.04 0.81
C GLY A 38 -3.02 -8.88 0.15
N ALA A 39 -3.64 -8.00 0.92
CA ALA A 39 -4.39 -6.87 0.37
C ALA A 39 -3.50 -5.69 0.05
N ILE A 40 -2.23 -5.76 0.37
CA ILE A 40 -1.27 -4.68 0.14
C ILE A 40 -0.17 -5.18 -0.79
N THR A 41 0.19 -4.36 -1.77
CA THR A 41 1.36 -4.63 -2.58
C THR A 41 2.35 -3.48 -2.42
N LEU A 42 3.61 -3.79 -2.58
CA LEU A 42 4.69 -2.83 -2.58
C LEU A 42 5.45 -3.02 -3.88
N ASN A 43 5.43 -1.99 -4.72
CA ASN A 43 6.07 -2.05 -6.03
C ASN A 43 5.60 -3.29 -6.81
N ARG A 44 4.29 -3.55 -6.75
CA ARG A 44 3.60 -4.63 -7.48
C ARG A 44 3.81 -6.02 -6.90
N LEU A 45 4.53 -6.12 -5.78
CA LEU A 45 4.74 -7.42 -5.14
C LEU A 45 3.88 -7.51 -3.90
N PRO A 46 3.19 -8.62 -3.69
CA PRO A 46 2.36 -8.76 -2.50
C PRO A 46 3.20 -8.69 -1.24
N VAL A 47 2.72 -7.95 -0.27
CA VAL A 47 3.35 -7.85 1.02
C VAL A 47 2.75 -8.91 1.92
N ARG A 48 3.60 -9.67 2.58
CA ARG A 48 3.12 -10.71 3.47
C ARG A 48 3.38 -10.42 4.92
N LYS A 49 4.39 -9.58 5.18
CA LYS A 49 4.78 -9.28 6.55
C LYS A 49 4.55 -7.82 6.83
N PRO A 50 3.92 -7.49 7.95
CA PRO A 50 3.64 -6.09 8.26
C PRO A 50 4.89 -5.27 8.52
N ASN A 51 6.01 -5.91 8.87
CA ASN A 51 7.25 -5.20 9.10
C ASN A 51 8.06 -4.96 7.83
N GLN A 52 7.47 -5.25 6.66
CA GLN A 52 8.09 -4.91 5.39
C GLN A 52 8.44 -3.43 5.39
N GLN A 53 9.65 -3.11 4.91
CA GLN A 53 10.11 -1.72 4.89
C GLN A 53 9.63 -1.01 3.65
N VAL A 54 9.22 0.24 3.82
CA VAL A 54 8.79 1.09 2.73
C VAL A 54 9.69 2.33 2.70
N ARG A 55 9.97 2.83 1.50
CA ARG A 55 10.86 3.96 1.28
C ARG A 55 10.18 5.00 0.42
N ILE A 56 10.71 6.22 0.46
CA ILE A 56 10.21 7.28 -0.42
C ILE A 56 10.39 6.84 -1.85
N GLY A 57 9.34 7.04 -2.65
CA GLY A 57 9.33 6.64 -4.05
C GLY A 57 8.68 5.30 -4.30
N ASP A 58 8.48 4.50 -3.25
CA ASP A 58 7.80 3.22 -3.41
C ASP A 58 6.33 3.44 -3.76
N VAL A 59 5.76 2.49 -4.46
CA VAL A 59 4.35 2.51 -4.83
C VAL A 59 3.64 1.43 -4.03
N VAL A 60 2.63 1.85 -3.29
CA VAL A 60 1.85 0.97 -2.43
C VAL A 60 0.44 0.88 -3.00
N THR A 61 -0.09 -0.31 -3.16
CA THR A 61 -1.51 -0.46 -3.45
C THR A 61 -2.18 -1.12 -2.26
N ALA A 62 -3.38 -0.67 -1.98
CA ALA A 62 -4.16 -1.18 -0.85
C ALA A 62 -5.57 -1.46 -1.31
N ALA A 63 -6.02 -2.69 -1.09
CA ALA A 63 -7.39 -3.09 -1.38
C ALA A 63 -8.17 -3.02 -0.07
N GLN A 64 -9.09 -2.09 0.01
CA GLN A 64 -9.79 -1.84 1.26
C GLN A 64 -11.11 -1.14 0.95
N GLY A 65 -12.16 -1.54 1.66
CA GLY A 65 -13.44 -0.86 1.56
C GLY A 65 -14.05 -0.94 0.18
N GLY A 66 -13.76 -2.00 -0.56
CA GLY A 66 -14.30 -2.18 -1.90
C GLY A 66 -13.52 -1.44 -2.98
N TYR A 67 -12.41 -0.82 -2.64
CA TYR A 67 -11.60 -0.07 -3.59
C TYR A 67 -10.15 -0.49 -3.52
N ARG A 68 -9.45 -0.32 -4.65
CA ARG A 68 -8.00 -0.41 -4.69
C ARG A 68 -7.45 0.98 -4.90
N ARG A 69 -6.59 1.40 -4.00
CA ARG A 69 -5.93 2.69 -4.08
C ARG A 69 -4.45 2.48 -4.38
N THR A 70 -3.92 3.33 -5.23
CA THR A 70 -2.49 3.32 -5.59
C THR A 70 -1.88 4.60 -5.05
N LEU A 71 -0.84 4.45 -4.24
CA LEU A 71 -0.22 5.57 -3.54
C LEU A 71 1.27 5.54 -3.75
N ARG A 72 1.85 6.70 -4.05
CA ARG A 72 3.30 6.81 -4.09
C ARG A 72 3.77 7.46 -2.80
N VAL A 73 4.76 6.87 -2.18
CA VAL A 73 5.29 7.37 -0.90
C VAL A 73 6.11 8.62 -1.17
N LEU A 74 5.70 9.74 -0.59
CA LEU A 74 6.43 11.01 -0.69
C LEU A 74 7.25 11.28 0.55
N ALA A 75 6.78 10.83 1.70
CA ALA A 75 7.48 11.03 2.96
C ALA A 75 7.09 9.89 3.89
N LEU A 76 7.98 9.61 4.82
CA LEU A 76 7.76 8.50 5.75
C LEU A 76 6.99 8.92 6.99
N GLY A 77 7.03 10.19 7.33
CA GLY A 77 6.34 10.67 8.51
C GLY A 77 7.07 10.30 9.78
N THR A 78 6.67 10.95 10.86
CA THR A 78 7.24 10.66 12.17
C THR A 78 6.15 10.36 13.18
N ARG A 79 4.90 10.59 12.81
CA ARG A 79 3.76 10.39 13.71
C ARG A 79 2.50 10.29 12.89
N ARG A 80 1.45 9.83 13.54
CA ARG A 80 0.13 9.86 12.94
C ARG A 80 -0.49 11.21 13.26
N GLY A 81 -0.40 12.13 12.30
CA GLY A 81 -0.94 13.45 12.47
C GLY A 81 -2.36 13.58 11.97
N PRO A 82 -2.88 14.80 11.89
CA PRO A 82 -4.21 15.03 11.32
C PRO A 82 -4.23 14.69 9.83
N ALA A 83 -5.45 14.59 9.29
CA ALA A 83 -5.61 14.15 7.90
C ALA A 83 -4.85 15.03 6.91
N ALA A 84 -4.82 16.34 7.15
CA ALA A 84 -4.11 17.25 6.24
C ALA A 84 -2.61 16.95 6.22
N GLU A 85 -2.05 16.60 7.36
CA GLU A 85 -0.63 16.25 7.45
C GLU A 85 -0.38 14.89 6.82
N ALA A 86 -1.29 13.95 7.02
CA ALA A 86 -1.14 12.63 6.45
C ALA A 86 -1.11 12.66 4.92
N ARG A 87 -1.83 13.58 4.31
CA ARG A 87 -1.86 13.69 2.86
C ARG A 87 -0.53 14.09 2.28
N LEU A 88 0.36 14.65 3.08
CA LEU A 88 1.69 15.02 2.61
C LEU A 88 2.61 13.81 2.52
N LEU A 89 2.20 12.66 3.05
CA LEU A 89 3.03 11.47 3.04
C LEU A 89 2.94 10.72 1.72
N PHE A 90 1.95 11.01 0.90
CA PHE A 90 1.76 10.26 -0.33
C PHE A 90 1.09 11.13 -1.39
N GLU A 91 1.20 10.67 -2.62
CA GLU A 91 0.36 11.17 -3.70
C GLU A 91 -0.39 9.99 -4.28
N GLU A 92 -1.55 10.28 -4.81
CA GLU A 92 -2.41 9.26 -5.40
C GLU A 92 -2.42 9.51 -6.91
N PRO A 93 -1.54 8.84 -7.67
CA PRO A 93 -1.41 9.16 -9.11
C PRO A 93 -2.62 8.77 -9.93
N ALA A 94 -3.48 7.94 -9.39
CA ALA A 94 -4.70 7.53 -10.09
C ALA A 94 -5.84 7.49 -9.11
N ALA A 95 -7.05 7.70 -9.60
CA ALA A 95 -8.23 7.62 -8.73
C ALA A 95 -8.40 6.20 -8.23
N PRO A 96 -9.02 6.03 -7.05
CA PRO A 96 -9.32 4.70 -6.55
C PRO A 96 -10.20 3.95 -7.55
N VAL A 97 -9.98 2.65 -7.67
CA VAL A 97 -10.72 1.80 -8.57
C VAL A 97 -11.56 0.83 -7.75
N ARG A 98 -12.85 0.74 -8.06
CA ARG A 98 -13.71 -0.20 -7.36
C ARG A 98 -13.27 -1.61 -7.68
N LEU A 99 -13.18 -2.43 -6.64
CA LEU A 99 -12.75 -3.81 -6.83
C LEU A 99 -13.73 -4.57 -7.72
N ALA A 100 -15.01 -4.21 -7.65
CA ALA A 100 -16.01 -4.86 -8.47
C ALA A 100 -15.82 -4.58 -9.97
N ASP A 101 -15.13 -3.49 -10.30
CA ASP A 101 -14.89 -3.11 -11.69
C ASP A 101 -13.59 -3.70 -12.22
N LEU A 102 -12.81 -4.33 -11.36
CA LEU A 102 -11.57 -4.96 -11.79
C LEU A 102 -11.86 -6.39 -12.18
N GLU A 103 -11.16 -6.85 -13.19
CA GLU A 103 -11.17 -8.26 -13.51
C GLU A 103 -9.77 -8.77 -13.27
N PRO A 104 -9.46 -9.02 -12.01
CA PRO A 104 -8.12 -9.49 -11.71
C PRO A 104 -7.84 -10.83 -12.36
N ALA A 105 -6.59 -11.04 -12.70
CA ALA A 105 -6.21 -12.24 -13.40
C ALA A 105 -6.63 -13.50 -12.64
N TRP A 106 -6.52 -13.47 -11.30
CA TRP A 106 -6.88 -14.65 -10.52
C TRP A 106 -8.37 -14.97 -10.66
N GLU A 107 -9.20 -13.93 -10.74
CA GLU A 107 -10.63 -14.14 -10.87
C GLU A 107 -10.98 -14.70 -12.24
N VAL A 108 -10.32 -14.18 -13.26
CA VAL A 108 -10.51 -14.70 -14.61
C VAL A 108 -10.06 -16.16 -14.69
N LEU A 109 -8.93 -16.46 -14.06
CA LEU A 109 -8.44 -17.84 -14.06
C LEU A 109 -9.40 -18.76 -13.33
N LEU A 110 -9.97 -18.32 -12.22
CA LEU A 110 -10.93 -19.13 -11.51
C LEU A 110 -12.19 -19.35 -12.33
N ALA A 111 -12.62 -18.34 -13.05
CA ALA A 111 -13.78 -18.46 -13.90
C ALA A 111 -13.52 -19.46 -15.02
N GLU A 112 -12.33 -19.43 -15.59
CA GLU A 112 -11.97 -20.38 -16.63
C GLU A 112 -11.94 -21.80 -16.09
N ASP A 113 -11.35 -21.96 -14.90
CA ASP A 113 -11.33 -23.28 -14.29
C ASP A 113 -12.72 -23.77 -14.00
N ALA A 114 -13.57 -22.88 -13.54
CA ALA A 114 -14.95 -23.28 -13.25
C ALA A 114 -15.71 -23.63 -14.52
N ALA A 115 -15.37 -22.99 -15.61
CA ALA A 115 -16.06 -23.23 -16.87
C ALA A 115 -15.57 -24.49 -17.54
N GLU A 116 -14.39 -24.93 -17.18
CA GLU A 116 -13.88 -26.13 -17.80
C GLU A 116 -14.38 -27.35 -17.12
N PRO A 117 -14.93 -28.26 -17.84
CA PRO A 117 -15.46 -29.48 -17.25
C PRO A 117 -14.37 -30.40 -16.75
#